data_5a5d08c736a2cf52d9069951918e5531
#
_entry.id   5a5d08c736a2cf52d9069951918e5531
#
_cell.length_a   1.000
_cell.length_b   1.000
_cell.length_c   1.000
_cell.angle_alpha   90.00
_cell.angle_beta   90.00
_cell.angle_gamma   90.00
#
_symmetry.space_group_name_H-M   'P 1'
#
loop_
_entity.id
_entity.type
_entity.pdbx_description
1 polymer ?
#
loop_
_entity_poly.entity_id
_entity_poly.type
_entity_poly.pdbx_seq_one_letter_code
_entity_poly.pdbx_strand_id
1 'polypeptide(L)'
;MLKRGQGEFNQDYELVDTKEKLEKMLKELSKAIEISVDTETTSLNPIDAKLVGVGLCAKPGKAYYVPADLVLASEELKKFLADDRIKKVGHNLKYDMQVLSTVHCPLSTIYFDTMIASYLLNAGTRQHSLDAIAFSEIGYQMQPIEELIGKGKDQITMDKVPKEKVSWYCCEDVDMTLRLKEIFEPQLKKEGLEKIFKEIEMPLVEVLADMEMNGIKLDSKMLNRLAGEAEIEIKRLEKEIHKLTGSEFNIASPKQLKEVLFEKMGLEAVNNRKTKTGISTAAGELEKMLGQHAVIPKILEYREVTKLYNTYLLTLPELVSKKTVRLHTDYQQTIAATGRLSSTNPNLQNIPVRGEGLGSEVRKAFVAEKAYKLLSLDYSQIELRIVAHLAKDKTMLEVFKKDEDIHTQTAMSIFGVTSDKVTKDMRRDAKTINFGILYGLSSFGLSSRIGELSHAEAKEFIEKYFAAYPAVENYIEQVKLQVNEAGFVKNELGRMRKFPEIKSSQFFVRAAAERAAVNFPIQSLAADVIKVAMINIHKTLNMEHGASAPSSSPPKVGGDKGGYDCKMLLQVHDELVFEVKEDKVEHYAKMLKPLMEEAIKLSVPVKVEAKVGDNWGEMESIEV
;
A
#
# COMPACT_ATOMS: atom_id res chain seq x y z
N MET A 1 25.62 -13.18 -24.32
CA MET A 1 25.25 -14.24 -23.34
C MET A 1 26.32 -14.24 -22.25
N LEU A 2 26.06 -13.57 -21.15
CA LEU A 2 26.88 -13.68 -19.95
C LEU A 2 26.66 -15.08 -19.39
N LYS A 3 27.74 -15.82 -19.15
CA LYS A 3 27.66 -17.16 -18.59
C LYS A 3 27.23 -17.07 -17.12
N ARG A 4 26.27 -17.94 -16.70
CA ARG A 4 25.89 -18.09 -15.29
C ARG A 4 27.14 -18.25 -14.42
N GLY A 5 27.20 -17.54 -13.30
CA GLY A 5 28.20 -17.74 -12.25
C GLY A 5 29.63 -17.31 -12.57
N GLN A 6 29.87 -16.39 -13.50
CA GLN A 6 31.21 -15.88 -13.79
C GLN A 6 31.47 -14.49 -13.19
N GLY A 7 31.16 -14.31 -11.88
CA GLY A 7 32.07 -13.66 -10.95
C GLY A 7 32.72 -14.78 -10.14
N GLU A 8 33.99 -14.73 -9.86
CA GLU A 8 34.73 -15.70 -9.02
C GLU A 8 34.25 -15.62 -7.55
N PHE A 9 32.96 -15.99 -7.31
CA PHE A 9 32.44 -16.11 -5.96
C PHE A 9 32.69 -17.53 -5.48
N ASN A 10 33.50 -17.68 -4.43
CA ASN A 10 33.62 -18.95 -3.73
C ASN A 10 32.24 -19.26 -3.10
N GLN A 11 31.61 -20.35 -3.48
CA GLN A 11 30.28 -20.78 -3.05
C GLN A 11 30.43 -22.10 -2.28
N ASP A 12 30.55 -21.99 -0.96
CA ASP A 12 30.56 -23.11 -0.01
C ASP A 12 29.14 -23.24 0.58
N TYR A 13 28.25 -23.90 -0.17
CA TYR A 13 26.85 -24.08 0.18
C TYR A 13 26.63 -25.48 0.74
N GLU A 14 26.16 -25.59 1.98
CA GLU A 14 26.00 -26.85 2.70
C GLU A 14 24.52 -27.18 2.96
N LEU A 15 24.10 -28.37 2.52
CA LEU A 15 22.84 -29.00 2.93
C LEU A 15 23.00 -29.59 4.33
N VAL A 16 22.29 -29.03 5.30
CA VAL A 16 22.30 -29.45 6.72
C VAL A 16 21.13 -30.38 6.96
N ASP A 17 21.32 -31.69 6.63
CA ASP A 17 20.29 -32.72 6.65
C ASP A 17 20.42 -33.70 7.82
N THR A 18 21.41 -33.49 8.71
CA THR A 18 21.60 -34.30 9.92
C THR A 18 21.77 -33.44 11.16
N LYS A 19 21.54 -34.03 12.35
CA LYS A 19 21.72 -33.33 13.65
C LYS A 19 23.16 -32.90 13.86
N GLU A 20 24.13 -33.74 13.47
CA GLU A 20 25.56 -33.42 13.63
C GLU A 20 25.97 -32.20 12.80
N LYS A 21 25.47 -32.10 11.55
CA LYS A 21 25.68 -30.93 10.71
C LYS A 21 25.01 -29.70 11.31
N LEU A 22 23.80 -29.82 11.84
CA LEU A 22 23.05 -28.75 12.49
C LEU A 22 23.82 -28.22 13.72
N GLU A 23 24.31 -29.08 14.59
CA GLU A 23 25.10 -28.67 15.76
C GLU A 23 26.39 -27.95 15.34
N LYS A 24 27.09 -28.45 14.32
CA LYS A 24 28.29 -27.80 13.75
C LYS A 24 27.98 -26.40 13.21
N MET A 25 26.91 -26.29 12.41
CA MET A 25 26.45 -25.02 11.85
C MET A 25 26.08 -24.02 12.97
N LEU A 26 25.27 -24.41 13.95
CA LEU A 26 24.88 -23.54 15.06
C LEU A 26 26.08 -23.05 15.88
N LYS A 27 27.07 -23.92 16.14
CA LYS A 27 28.33 -23.55 16.81
C LYS A 27 29.13 -22.51 16.02
N GLU A 28 29.08 -22.56 14.69
CA GLU A 28 29.74 -21.56 13.84
C GLU A 28 28.96 -20.27 13.82
N LEU A 29 27.65 -20.33 13.53
CA LEU A 29 26.78 -19.17 13.38
C LEU A 29 26.53 -18.41 14.69
N SER A 30 26.61 -19.08 15.86
CA SER A 30 26.43 -18.43 17.18
C SER A 30 27.47 -17.35 17.50
N LYS A 31 28.54 -17.27 16.74
CA LYS A 31 29.59 -16.24 16.85
C LYS A 31 29.30 -15.01 15.98
N ALA A 32 28.32 -15.10 15.11
CA ALA A 32 27.97 -14.01 14.19
C ALA A 32 27.18 -12.92 14.91
N ILE A 33 27.42 -11.67 14.53
CA ILE A 33 26.66 -10.49 15.00
C ILE A 33 25.40 -10.34 14.16
N GLU A 34 25.45 -10.78 12.91
CA GLU A 34 24.32 -10.73 11.96
C GLU A 34 24.31 -11.97 11.06
N ILE A 35 23.13 -12.36 10.62
CA ILE A 35 22.92 -13.46 9.68
C ILE A 35 21.87 -13.07 8.64
N SER A 36 22.06 -13.49 7.40
CA SER A 36 21.00 -13.49 6.40
C SER A 36 20.12 -14.72 6.59
N VAL A 37 18.80 -14.52 6.46
CA VAL A 37 17.77 -15.57 6.61
C VAL A 37 16.83 -15.47 5.43
N ASP A 38 16.42 -16.61 4.91
CA ASP A 38 15.39 -16.77 3.89
C ASP A 38 14.60 -18.08 4.13
N THR A 39 13.34 -18.13 3.70
CA THR A 39 12.48 -19.31 3.86
C THR A 39 11.99 -19.84 2.52
N GLU A 40 12.15 -21.14 2.28
CA GLU A 40 11.51 -21.83 1.17
C GLU A 40 10.17 -22.41 1.58
N THR A 41 9.15 -22.21 0.73
CA THR A 41 7.77 -22.52 1.07
C THR A 41 6.97 -23.06 -0.12
N THR A 42 5.79 -23.61 0.17
CA THR A 42 4.89 -24.16 -0.86
C THR A 42 3.94 -23.15 -1.48
N SER A 43 3.85 -21.90 -0.96
CA SER A 43 2.87 -20.90 -1.38
C SER A 43 3.38 -19.49 -1.11
N LEU A 44 2.96 -18.50 -1.91
CA LEU A 44 3.21 -17.08 -1.66
C LEU A 44 2.30 -16.49 -0.57
N ASN A 45 1.23 -17.19 -0.16
CA ASN A 45 0.40 -16.80 0.96
C ASN A 45 0.98 -17.38 2.25
N PRO A 46 1.51 -16.56 3.18
CA PRO A 46 2.21 -17.04 4.37
C PRO A 46 1.32 -17.87 5.31
N ILE A 47 0.00 -17.61 5.33
CA ILE A 47 -0.96 -18.34 6.18
C ILE A 47 -1.15 -19.78 5.70
N ASP A 48 -1.18 -19.97 4.38
CA ASP A 48 -1.42 -21.29 3.77
C ASP A 48 -0.13 -22.03 3.44
N ALA A 49 0.99 -21.31 3.40
CA ALA A 49 2.30 -21.84 3.12
C ALA A 49 2.71 -22.95 4.12
N LYS A 50 3.39 -23.97 3.59
CA LYS A 50 4.13 -24.93 4.41
C LYS A 50 5.61 -24.63 4.27
N LEU A 51 6.32 -24.59 5.37
CA LEU A 51 7.77 -24.44 5.37
C LEU A 51 8.41 -25.64 4.67
N VAL A 52 9.34 -25.39 3.76
CA VAL A 52 10.16 -26.41 3.07
C VAL A 52 11.57 -26.41 3.65
N GLY A 53 12.09 -25.26 4.04
CA GLY A 53 13.36 -25.15 4.74
C GLY A 53 13.75 -23.69 5.01
N VAL A 54 14.91 -23.50 5.64
CA VAL A 54 15.45 -22.19 6.01
C VAL A 54 16.90 -22.09 5.54
N GLY A 55 17.22 -21.01 4.83
CA GLY A 55 18.57 -20.63 4.45
C GLY A 55 19.19 -19.72 5.49
N LEU A 56 20.48 -19.89 5.76
CA LEU A 56 21.25 -19.09 6.72
C LEU A 56 22.63 -18.76 6.16
N CYS A 57 23.05 -17.49 6.24
CA CYS A 57 24.38 -17.07 5.83
C CYS A 57 24.92 -15.99 6.78
N ALA A 58 26.08 -16.18 7.35
CA ALA A 58 26.77 -15.20 8.20
C ALA A 58 27.99 -14.55 7.53
N LYS A 59 28.43 -15.11 6.40
CA LYS A 59 29.61 -14.64 5.66
C LYS A 59 29.39 -14.88 4.17
N PRO A 60 29.58 -13.87 3.32
CA PRO A 60 29.48 -14.03 1.87
C PRO A 60 30.28 -15.24 1.36
N GLY A 61 29.62 -16.05 0.53
CA GLY A 61 30.18 -17.26 -0.06
C GLY A 61 30.06 -18.52 0.81
N LYS A 62 29.52 -18.43 2.03
CA LYS A 62 29.28 -19.62 2.88
C LYS A 62 27.86 -19.60 3.45
N ALA A 63 27.01 -20.47 2.95
CA ALA A 63 25.61 -20.53 3.32
C ALA A 63 25.17 -21.96 3.66
N TYR A 64 24.10 -22.06 4.42
CA TYR A 64 23.53 -23.30 4.92
C TYR A 64 22.04 -23.35 4.60
N TYR A 65 21.57 -24.51 4.20
CA TYR A 65 20.13 -24.79 4.07
C TYR A 65 19.72 -25.90 5.03
N VAL A 66 18.70 -25.63 5.86
CA VAL A 66 18.16 -26.60 6.83
C VAL A 66 16.75 -26.98 6.39
N PRO A 67 16.48 -28.26 6.01
CA PRO A 67 15.13 -28.73 5.68
C PRO A 67 14.15 -28.58 6.83
N ALA A 68 12.86 -28.40 6.50
CA ALA A 68 11.79 -28.11 7.46
C ALA A 68 11.64 -29.13 8.58
N ASP A 69 11.87 -30.42 8.30
CA ASP A 69 11.83 -31.49 9.30
C ASP A 69 12.83 -31.24 10.45
N LEU A 70 14.04 -30.81 10.15
CA LEU A 70 15.04 -30.43 11.15
C LEU A 70 14.75 -29.09 11.80
N VAL A 71 14.26 -28.10 11.06
CA VAL A 71 13.85 -26.79 11.62
C VAL A 71 12.77 -26.99 12.69
N LEU A 72 11.75 -27.79 12.38
CA LEU A 72 10.62 -28.02 13.27
C LEU A 72 11.02 -28.85 14.52
N ALA A 73 11.98 -29.76 14.37
CA ALA A 73 12.44 -30.65 15.43
C ALA A 73 13.48 -30.02 16.37
N SER A 74 14.16 -28.94 15.95
CA SER A 74 15.28 -28.38 16.73
C SER A 74 14.87 -27.15 17.55
N GLU A 75 14.77 -27.31 18.84
CA GLU A 75 14.57 -26.19 19.77
C GLU A 75 15.81 -25.27 19.85
N GLU A 76 17.00 -25.79 19.61
CA GLU A 76 18.24 -25.02 19.54
C GLU A 76 18.24 -24.03 18.37
N LEU A 77 17.79 -24.47 17.18
CA LEU A 77 17.67 -23.62 16.02
C LEU A 77 16.59 -22.54 16.22
N LYS A 78 15.44 -22.90 16.80
CA LYS A 78 14.38 -21.93 17.12
C LYS A 78 14.89 -20.87 18.10
N LYS A 79 15.61 -21.26 19.15
CA LYS A 79 16.25 -20.34 20.10
C LYS A 79 17.30 -19.46 19.42
N PHE A 80 18.06 -20.00 18.48
CA PHE A 80 19.05 -19.25 17.71
C PHE A 80 18.40 -18.19 16.81
N LEU A 81 17.31 -18.51 16.13
CA LEU A 81 16.54 -17.56 15.32
C LEU A 81 15.86 -16.49 16.17
N ALA A 82 15.44 -16.83 17.38
CA ALA A 82 14.86 -15.91 18.36
C ALA A 82 15.88 -15.13 19.20
N ASP A 83 17.19 -15.32 18.97
CA ASP A 83 18.23 -14.62 19.76
C ASP A 83 18.31 -13.14 19.35
N ASP A 84 18.00 -12.24 20.29
CA ASP A 84 17.97 -10.79 20.09
C ASP A 84 19.37 -10.18 19.86
N ARG A 85 20.42 -10.90 20.23
CA ARG A 85 21.81 -10.46 20.03
C ARG A 85 22.27 -10.61 18.59
N ILE A 86 21.59 -11.41 17.80
CA ILE A 86 21.93 -11.71 16.40
C ILE A 86 20.96 -10.96 15.50
N LYS A 87 21.48 -10.01 14.72
CA LYS A 87 20.72 -9.23 13.75
C LYS A 87 20.32 -10.08 12.56
N LYS A 88 19.06 -9.99 12.11
CA LYS A 88 18.56 -10.68 10.92
C LYS A 88 18.55 -9.73 9.73
N VAL A 89 19.12 -10.21 8.66
CA VAL A 89 19.15 -9.59 7.34
C VAL A 89 18.33 -10.47 6.40
N GLY A 90 17.56 -9.89 5.47
CA GLY A 90 16.81 -10.68 4.50
C GLY A 90 16.37 -9.88 3.29
N HIS A 91 15.56 -10.51 2.47
CA HIS A 91 14.91 -9.90 1.32
C HIS A 91 13.40 -10.18 1.39
N ASN A 92 12.58 -9.19 1.75
CA ASN A 92 11.18 -9.36 2.09
C ASN A 92 10.93 -10.14 3.41
N LEU A 93 11.71 -9.77 4.44
CA LEU A 93 11.67 -10.41 5.78
C LEU A 93 10.27 -10.48 6.42
N LYS A 94 9.35 -9.61 6.00
CA LYS A 94 7.95 -9.68 6.44
C LYS A 94 7.36 -11.06 6.17
N TYR A 95 7.57 -11.61 4.99
CA TYR A 95 7.10 -12.92 4.59
C TYR A 95 7.73 -14.04 5.44
N ASP A 96 9.05 -13.99 5.64
CA ASP A 96 9.77 -14.99 6.44
C ASP A 96 9.31 -15.00 7.89
N MET A 97 9.12 -13.81 8.49
CA MET A 97 8.56 -13.67 9.83
C MET A 97 7.19 -14.31 9.95
N GLN A 98 6.30 -14.05 9.00
CA GLN A 98 4.95 -14.59 8.98
C GLN A 98 4.96 -16.12 8.86
N VAL A 99 5.71 -16.66 7.92
CA VAL A 99 5.83 -18.12 7.72
C VAL A 99 6.40 -18.80 8.96
N LEU A 100 7.54 -18.31 9.48
CA LEU A 100 8.17 -18.87 10.67
C LEU A 100 7.28 -18.77 11.91
N SER A 101 6.47 -17.71 12.04
CA SER A 101 5.51 -17.59 13.12
C SER A 101 4.42 -18.66 13.07
N THR A 102 3.96 -19.07 11.87
CA THR A 102 2.95 -20.15 11.73
C THR A 102 3.43 -21.50 12.23
N VAL A 103 4.74 -21.70 12.31
CA VAL A 103 5.38 -22.95 12.77
C VAL A 103 6.05 -22.81 14.15
N HIS A 104 5.69 -21.74 14.90
CA HIS A 104 6.23 -21.46 16.24
C HIS A 104 7.77 -21.34 16.29
N CYS A 105 8.34 -20.78 15.23
CA CYS A 105 9.76 -20.51 15.10
C CYS A 105 9.97 -18.97 14.95
N PRO A 106 9.94 -18.20 16.04
CA PRO A 106 9.98 -16.74 15.96
C PRO A 106 11.31 -16.24 15.43
N LEU A 107 11.26 -15.16 14.62
CA LEU A 107 12.41 -14.45 14.10
C LEU A 107 12.49 -13.11 14.81
N SER A 108 13.54 -12.85 15.59
CA SER A 108 13.72 -11.60 16.33
C SER A 108 14.78 -10.69 15.72
N THR A 109 14.81 -9.42 16.11
CA THR A 109 15.81 -8.42 15.72
C THR A 109 15.95 -8.27 14.21
N ILE A 110 14.83 -7.95 13.55
CA ILE A 110 14.80 -7.64 12.11
C ILE A 110 15.58 -6.35 11.88
N TYR A 111 16.75 -6.47 11.26
CA TYR A 111 17.71 -5.37 11.17
C TYR A 111 17.78 -4.74 9.79
N PHE A 112 17.79 -5.54 8.73
CA PHE A 112 18.01 -5.05 7.39
C PHE A 112 17.24 -5.86 6.35
N ASP A 113 16.41 -5.19 5.56
CA ASP A 113 15.72 -5.76 4.40
C ASP A 113 16.26 -5.13 3.12
N THR A 114 16.85 -5.95 2.25
CA THR A 114 17.48 -5.49 1.01
C THR A 114 16.48 -5.00 -0.03
N MET A 115 15.23 -5.50 -0.03
CA MET A 115 14.16 -5.00 -0.89
C MET A 115 13.76 -3.57 -0.50
N ILE A 116 13.61 -3.30 0.79
CA ILE A 116 13.28 -1.98 1.34
C ILE A 116 14.45 -1.00 1.10
N ALA A 117 15.69 -1.44 1.30
CA ALA A 117 16.89 -0.63 1.04
C ALA A 117 16.98 -0.22 -0.43
N SER A 118 16.82 -1.18 -1.35
CA SER A 118 16.77 -0.93 -2.80
C SER A 118 15.66 0.06 -3.18
N TYR A 119 14.47 -0.10 -2.60
CA TYR A 119 13.36 0.81 -2.83
C TYR A 119 13.67 2.24 -2.36
N LEU A 120 14.22 2.44 -1.17
CA LEU A 120 14.55 3.79 -0.68
C LEU A 120 15.61 4.49 -1.54
N LEU A 121 16.58 3.74 -2.06
CA LEU A 121 17.62 4.25 -2.96
C LEU A 121 17.07 4.59 -4.35
N ASN A 122 16.03 3.87 -4.81
CA ASN A 122 15.49 3.95 -6.17
C ASN A 122 13.94 3.87 -6.21
N ALA A 123 13.25 4.66 -5.40
CA ALA A 123 11.78 4.67 -5.27
C ALA A 123 11.00 4.92 -6.58
N GLY A 124 11.66 5.34 -7.64
CA GLY A 124 11.08 5.55 -8.99
C GLY A 124 10.97 4.27 -9.83
N THR A 125 11.55 3.15 -9.41
CA THR A 125 11.51 1.86 -10.12
C THR A 125 10.57 0.88 -9.44
N ARG A 126 10.29 -0.24 -10.12
CA ARG A 126 9.56 -1.39 -9.55
C ARG A 126 10.39 -2.67 -9.55
N GLN A 127 11.69 -2.55 -9.82
CA GLN A 127 12.61 -3.69 -9.93
C GLN A 127 13.40 -3.82 -8.64
N HIS A 128 12.75 -4.35 -7.62
CA HIS A 128 13.35 -4.58 -6.30
C HIS A 128 13.39 -6.06 -5.92
N SER A 129 13.08 -6.99 -6.85
CA SER A 129 13.26 -8.43 -6.63
C SER A 129 14.74 -8.77 -6.48
N LEU A 130 15.05 -9.82 -5.71
CA LEU A 130 16.42 -10.20 -5.37
C LEU A 130 17.29 -10.43 -6.61
N ASP A 131 16.78 -11.16 -7.59
CA ASP A 131 17.43 -11.42 -8.87
C ASP A 131 17.75 -10.15 -9.66
N ALA A 132 16.78 -9.20 -9.72
CA ALA A 132 16.96 -7.94 -10.43
C ALA A 132 18.03 -7.05 -9.78
N ILE A 133 18.02 -6.94 -8.43
CA ILE A 133 19.00 -6.11 -7.71
C ILE A 133 20.39 -6.81 -7.63
N ALA A 134 20.46 -8.14 -7.55
CA ALA A 134 21.72 -8.85 -7.66
C ALA A 134 22.36 -8.64 -9.04
N PHE A 135 21.56 -8.64 -10.10
CA PHE A 135 22.06 -8.37 -11.44
C PHE A 135 22.52 -6.91 -11.60
N SER A 136 21.73 -5.94 -11.13
CA SER A 136 22.03 -4.51 -11.31
C SER A 136 23.21 -4.03 -10.46
N GLU A 137 23.34 -4.51 -9.21
CA GLU A 137 24.32 -4.01 -8.25
C GLU A 137 25.61 -4.85 -8.20
N ILE A 138 25.50 -6.16 -8.45
CA ILE A 138 26.63 -7.11 -8.34
C ILE A 138 27.05 -7.62 -9.73
N GLY A 139 26.17 -7.53 -10.74
CA GLY A 139 26.39 -8.16 -12.05
C GLY A 139 26.24 -9.67 -12.04
N TYR A 140 25.59 -10.21 -10.99
CA TYR A 140 25.41 -11.66 -10.80
C TYR A 140 24.01 -12.08 -11.26
N GLN A 141 23.95 -13.08 -12.14
CA GLN A 141 22.70 -13.65 -12.60
C GLN A 141 22.31 -14.86 -11.73
N MET A 142 21.33 -14.68 -10.87
CA MET A 142 20.79 -15.71 -10.00
C MET A 142 20.03 -16.78 -10.78
N GLN A 143 19.83 -17.94 -10.17
CA GLN A 143 19.01 -19.02 -10.71
C GLN A 143 17.52 -18.60 -10.67
N PRO A 144 16.81 -18.57 -11.80
CA PRO A 144 15.37 -18.31 -11.78
C PRO A 144 14.60 -19.44 -11.11
N ILE A 145 13.63 -19.11 -10.24
CA ILE A 145 12.78 -20.08 -9.55
C ILE A 145 12.05 -21.04 -10.52
N GLU A 146 11.72 -20.54 -11.71
CA GLU A 146 11.01 -21.33 -12.73
C GLU A 146 11.85 -22.50 -13.27
N GLU A 147 13.15 -22.50 -13.06
CA GLU A 147 13.99 -23.66 -13.39
C GLU A 147 13.86 -24.81 -12.38
N LEU A 148 13.39 -24.49 -11.15
CA LEU A 148 13.12 -25.50 -10.13
C LEU A 148 11.68 -25.98 -10.20
N ILE A 149 10.71 -25.06 -10.22
CA ILE A 149 9.29 -25.41 -10.08
C ILE A 149 8.53 -25.44 -11.41
N GLY A 150 9.14 -25.02 -12.53
CA GLY A 150 8.46 -24.93 -13.84
C GLY A 150 7.58 -23.69 -13.99
N LYS A 151 6.81 -23.63 -15.08
CA LYS A 151 5.93 -22.51 -15.43
C LYS A 151 4.52 -22.96 -15.81
N GLY A 152 3.53 -22.13 -15.48
CA GLY A 152 2.14 -22.31 -15.94
C GLY A 152 1.47 -23.55 -15.36
N LYS A 153 0.83 -24.36 -16.21
CA LYS A 153 0.03 -25.52 -15.76
C LYS A 153 0.86 -26.69 -15.23
N ASP A 154 2.13 -26.75 -15.61
CA ASP A 154 3.05 -27.82 -15.19
C ASP A 154 3.89 -27.42 -13.97
N GLN A 155 3.57 -26.29 -13.36
CA GLN A 155 4.26 -25.78 -12.18
C GLN A 155 4.00 -26.69 -10.97
N ILE A 156 5.11 -27.10 -10.32
CA ILE A 156 5.09 -27.88 -9.07
C ILE A 156 5.35 -26.96 -7.87
N THR A 157 5.04 -27.44 -6.67
CA THR A 157 5.39 -26.76 -5.43
C THR A 157 6.84 -27.07 -5.00
N MET A 158 7.48 -26.16 -4.24
CA MET A 158 8.90 -26.28 -3.85
C MET A 158 9.20 -27.57 -3.07
N ASP A 159 8.25 -28.10 -2.30
CA ASP A 159 8.37 -29.38 -1.58
C ASP A 159 8.46 -30.61 -2.50
N LYS A 160 8.24 -30.47 -3.80
CA LYS A 160 8.40 -31.53 -4.82
C LYS A 160 9.76 -31.45 -5.53
N VAL A 161 10.53 -30.40 -5.31
CA VAL A 161 11.86 -30.23 -5.87
C VAL A 161 12.87 -31.03 -5.06
N PRO A 162 13.89 -31.70 -5.68
CA PRO A 162 14.96 -32.38 -4.94
C PRO A 162 15.65 -31.45 -3.94
N LYS A 163 15.89 -31.94 -2.71
CA LYS A 163 16.43 -31.15 -1.58
C LYS A 163 17.75 -30.45 -1.93
N GLU A 164 18.60 -31.09 -2.71
CA GLU A 164 19.91 -30.56 -3.13
C GLU A 164 19.76 -29.32 -4.01
N LYS A 165 18.72 -29.29 -4.87
CA LYS A 165 18.43 -28.14 -5.73
C LYS A 165 17.82 -26.99 -4.92
N VAL A 166 16.90 -27.30 -4.01
CA VAL A 166 16.32 -26.30 -3.09
C VAL A 166 17.42 -25.72 -2.21
N SER A 167 18.32 -26.58 -1.69
CA SER A 167 19.46 -26.15 -0.89
C SER A 167 20.37 -25.17 -1.62
N TRP A 168 20.70 -25.46 -2.88
CA TRP A 168 21.52 -24.56 -3.68
C TRP A 168 20.84 -23.21 -3.89
N TYR A 169 19.58 -23.21 -4.30
CA TYR A 169 18.79 -22.01 -4.56
C TYR A 169 18.66 -21.12 -3.31
N CYS A 170 18.23 -21.68 -2.20
CA CYS A 170 18.06 -20.96 -0.93
C CYS A 170 19.39 -20.42 -0.38
N CYS A 171 20.49 -21.19 -0.54
CA CYS A 171 21.83 -20.72 -0.16
C CYS A 171 22.30 -19.55 -1.04
N GLU A 172 21.96 -19.57 -2.35
CA GLU A 172 22.23 -18.46 -3.27
C GLU A 172 21.49 -17.19 -2.84
N ASP A 173 20.20 -17.33 -2.45
CA ASP A 173 19.36 -16.20 -2.01
C ASP A 173 19.92 -15.54 -0.76
N VAL A 174 20.28 -16.29 0.28
CA VAL A 174 20.87 -15.71 1.51
C VAL A 174 22.28 -15.15 1.33
N ASP A 175 23.09 -15.74 0.45
CA ASP A 175 24.42 -15.21 0.11
C ASP A 175 24.33 -13.87 -0.63
N MET A 176 23.49 -13.81 -1.68
CA MET A 176 23.29 -12.59 -2.44
C MET A 176 22.65 -11.49 -1.60
N THR A 177 21.71 -11.84 -0.73
CA THR A 177 21.09 -10.92 0.23
C THR A 177 22.13 -10.29 1.16
N LEU A 178 23.04 -11.07 1.71
CA LEU A 178 24.10 -10.54 2.59
C LEU A 178 25.08 -9.62 1.83
N ARG A 179 25.47 -9.99 0.60
CA ARG A 179 26.30 -9.14 -0.27
C ARG A 179 25.64 -7.81 -0.63
N LEU A 180 24.33 -7.86 -0.94
CA LEU A 180 23.56 -6.65 -1.24
C LEU A 180 23.44 -5.73 -0.02
N LYS A 181 23.30 -6.28 1.19
CA LYS A 181 23.31 -5.49 2.43
C LYS A 181 24.62 -4.73 2.58
N GLU A 182 25.78 -5.37 2.32
CA GLU A 182 27.10 -4.72 2.39
C GLU A 182 27.22 -3.55 1.38
N ILE A 183 26.51 -3.60 0.26
CA ILE A 183 26.46 -2.55 -0.75
C ILE A 183 25.48 -1.43 -0.35
N PHE A 184 24.28 -1.79 0.07
CA PHE A 184 23.20 -0.83 0.30
C PHE A 184 23.34 -0.05 1.60
N GLU A 185 23.87 -0.65 2.66
CA GLU A 185 24.00 0.04 3.96
C GLU A 185 24.88 1.31 3.86
N PRO A 186 26.08 1.31 3.22
CA PRO A 186 26.85 2.51 2.97
C PRO A 186 26.16 3.50 2.03
N GLN A 187 25.40 3.01 1.03
CA GLN A 187 24.66 3.88 0.10
C GLN A 187 23.52 4.62 0.81
N LEU A 188 22.75 3.94 1.66
CA LEU A 188 21.71 4.58 2.47
C LEU A 188 22.28 5.70 3.35
N LYS A 189 23.44 5.48 3.97
CA LYS A 189 24.13 6.49 4.77
C LYS A 189 24.59 7.67 3.91
N LYS A 190 25.21 7.42 2.76
CA LYS A 190 25.68 8.45 1.82
C LYS A 190 24.53 9.34 1.31
N GLU A 191 23.38 8.75 1.00
CA GLU A 191 22.19 9.47 0.49
C GLU A 191 21.37 10.13 1.62
N GLY A 192 21.71 9.88 2.91
CA GLY A 192 21.00 10.39 4.09
C GLY A 192 19.64 9.73 4.32
N LEU A 193 19.50 8.46 3.90
CA LEU A 193 18.27 7.66 4.01
C LEU A 193 18.29 6.69 5.21
N GLU A 194 19.43 6.61 5.92
CA GLU A 194 19.62 5.66 7.03
C GLU A 194 18.59 5.86 8.15
N LYS A 195 18.25 7.12 8.47
CA LYS A 195 17.28 7.43 9.51
C LYS A 195 15.88 6.89 9.16
N ILE A 196 15.38 7.19 7.97
CA ILE A 196 14.07 6.67 7.50
C ILE A 196 14.07 5.14 7.46
N PHE A 197 15.15 4.54 6.95
CA PHE A 197 15.30 3.10 6.90
C PHE A 197 15.17 2.47 8.30
N LYS A 198 15.96 2.94 9.28
CA LYS A 198 16.05 2.36 10.62
C LYS A 198 14.87 2.72 11.54
N GLU A 199 14.33 3.95 11.43
CA GLU A 199 13.33 4.45 12.37
C GLU A 199 11.89 4.29 11.87
N ILE A 200 11.69 4.14 10.55
CA ILE A 200 10.34 4.03 9.96
C ILE A 200 10.18 2.72 9.20
N GLU A 201 10.97 2.46 8.15
CA GLU A 201 10.68 1.34 7.25
C GLU A 201 10.93 -0.02 7.90
N MET A 202 12.04 -0.20 8.61
CA MET A 202 12.34 -1.48 9.26
C MET A 202 11.39 -1.80 10.43
N PRO A 203 11.10 -0.87 11.37
CA PRO A 203 10.11 -1.15 12.41
C PRO A 203 8.70 -1.43 11.87
N LEU A 204 8.35 -0.86 10.71
CA LEU A 204 7.05 -1.09 10.07
C LEU A 204 6.88 -2.52 9.57
N VAL A 205 7.96 -3.25 9.28
CA VAL A 205 7.90 -4.66 8.85
C VAL A 205 7.13 -5.53 9.85
N GLU A 206 7.44 -5.40 11.13
CA GLU A 206 6.77 -6.15 12.21
C GLU A 206 5.30 -5.73 12.35
N VAL A 207 5.01 -4.42 12.27
CA VAL A 207 3.64 -3.90 12.32
C VAL A 207 2.77 -4.48 11.21
N LEU A 208 3.29 -4.48 9.98
CA LEU A 208 2.56 -5.00 8.82
C LEU A 208 2.41 -6.53 8.90
N ALA A 209 3.43 -7.24 9.36
CA ALA A 209 3.33 -8.68 9.58
C ALA A 209 2.18 -9.04 10.54
N ASP A 210 2.08 -8.33 11.67
CA ASP A 210 1.01 -8.55 12.64
C ASP A 210 -0.37 -8.18 12.09
N MET A 211 -0.51 -7.03 11.41
CA MET A 211 -1.76 -6.61 10.79
C MET A 211 -2.28 -7.63 9.77
N GLU A 212 -1.39 -8.10 8.90
CA GLU A 212 -1.72 -9.08 7.88
C GLU A 212 -2.11 -10.43 8.51
N MET A 213 -1.41 -10.86 9.55
CA MET A 213 -1.76 -12.08 10.29
C MET A 213 -3.08 -11.95 11.07
N ASN A 214 -3.39 -10.77 11.60
CA ASN A 214 -4.69 -10.49 12.25
C ASN A 214 -5.84 -10.64 11.26
N GLY A 215 -5.72 -10.10 10.04
CA GLY A 215 -6.78 -10.07 9.04
C GLY A 215 -8.07 -9.42 9.56
N ILE A 216 -9.12 -9.39 8.75
CA ILE A 216 -10.44 -8.85 9.11
C ILE A 216 -11.54 -9.87 8.86
N LYS A 217 -12.54 -9.92 9.73
CA LYS A 217 -13.70 -10.81 9.55
C LYS A 217 -14.62 -10.28 8.44
N LEU A 218 -15.10 -11.20 7.61
CA LEU A 218 -15.96 -10.89 6.48
C LEU A 218 -17.28 -11.66 6.57
N ASP A 219 -18.41 -10.96 6.42
CA ASP A 219 -19.71 -11.58 6.23
C ASP A 219 -19.89 -12.02 4.77
N SER A 220 -19.39 -13.21 4.46
CA SER A 220 -19.51 -13.81 3.13
C SER A 220 -20.95 -14.08 2.71
N LYS A 221 -21.89 -14.25 3.67
CA LYS A 221 -23.31 -14.46 3.34
C LYS A 221 -23.93 -13.18 2.79
N MET A 222 -23.60 -12.04 3.42
CA MET A 222 -24.02 -10.73 2.93
C MET A 222 -23.47 -10.46 1.52
N LEU A 223 -22.19 -10.70 1.27
CA LEU A 223 -21.59 -10.51 -0.06
C LEU A 223 -22.22 -11.41 -1.13
N ASN A 224 -22.49 -12.67 -0.81
CA ASN A 224 -23.19 -13.58 -1.73
C ASN A 224 -24.61 -13.11 -2.06
N ARG A 225 -25.35 -12.53 -1.10
CA ARG A 225 -26.64 -11.92 -1.34
C ARG A 225 -26.52 -10.72 -2.27
N LEU A 226 -25.58 -9.80 -1.99
CA LEU A 226 -25.30 -8.65 -2.85
C LEU A 226 -24.85 -9.05 -4.26
N ALA A 227 -24.12 -10.16 -4.40
CA ALA A 227 -23.75 -10.71 -5.70
C ALA A 227 -24.98 -11.13 -6.51
N GLY A 228 -25.96 -11.77 -5.88
CA GLY A 228 -27.23 -12.09 -6.54
C GLY A 228 -28.00 -10.85 -7.00
N GLU A 229 -28.05 -9.81 -6.18
CA GLU A 229 -28.69 -8.53 -6.53
C GLU A 229 -27.95 -7.84 -7.69
N ALA A 230 -26.61 -7.82 -7.66
CA ALA A 230 -25.79 -7.25 -8.72
C ALA A 230 -25.95 -8.01 -10.06
N GLU A 231 -26.05 -9.34 -10.03
CA GLU A 231 -26.27 -10.15 -11.24
C GLU A 231 -27.62 -9.82 -11.92
N ILE A 232 -28.67 -9.63 -11.13
CA ILE A 232 -29.99 -9.21 -11.64
C ILE A 232 -29.87 -7.82 -12.30
N GLU A 233 -29.19 -6.89 -11.64
CA GLU A 233 -29.02 -5.53 -12.13
C GLU A 233 -28.15 -5.47 -13.42
N ILE A 234 -27.07 -6.24 -13.48
CA ILE A 234 -26.25 -6.39 -14.68
C ILE A 234 -27.12 -6.87 -15.87
N LYS A 235 -27.93 -7.93 -15.67
CA LYS A 235 -28.80 -8.45 -16.71
C LYS A 235 -29.88 -7.44 -17.15
N ARG A 236 -30.37 -6.63 -16.22
CA ARG A 236 -31.32 -5.55 -16.52
C ARG A 236 -30.67 -4.48 -17.41
N LEU A 237 -29.48 -4.02 -17.02
CA LEU A 237 -28.69 -3.01 -17.75
C LEU A 237 -28.28 -3.52 -19.14
N GLU A 238 -27.88 -4.78 -19.27
CA GLU A 238 -27.55 -5.40 -20.58
C GLU A 238 -28.75 -5.31 -21.54
N LYS A 239 -29.95 -5.70 -21.09
CA LYS A 239 -31.17 -5.62 -21.91
C LYS A 239 -31.49 -4.18 -22.31
N GLU A 240 -31.36 -3.21 -21.38
CA GLU A 240 -31.62 -1.80 -21.67
C GLU A 240 -30.59 -1.25 -22.68
N ILE A 241 -29.33 -1.55 -22.53
CA ILE A 241 -28.26 -1.12 -23.45
C ILE A 241 -28.46 -1.72 -24.82
N HIS A 242 -28.76 -3.03 -24.94
CA HIS A 242 -29.04 -3.68 -26.22
C HIS A 242 -30.26 -3.10 -26.91
N LYS A 243 -31.32 -2.77 -26.15
CA LYS A 243 -32.50 -2.09 -26.67
C LYS A 243 -32.18 -0.69 -27.20
N LEU A 244 -31.39 0.09 -26.47
CA LEU A 244 -30.99 1.46 -26.85
C LEU A 244 -30.07 1.48 -28.06
N THR A 245 -29.23 0.48 -28.22
CA THR A 245 -28.26 0.36 -29.34
C THR A 245 -28.83 -0.38 -30.56
N GLY A 246 -29.97 -1.06 -30.40
CA GLY A 246 -30.61 -1.86 -31.45
C GLY A 246 -29.81 -3.12 -31.85
N SER A 247 -28.82 -3.53 -31.06
CA SER A 247 -27.97 -4.70 -31.34
C SER A 247 -27.45 -5.36 -30.07
N GLU A 248 -27.35 -6.69 -30.11
CA GLU A 248 -26.66 -7.46 -29.04
C GLU A 248 -25.16 -7.48 -29.28
N PHE A 249 -24.37 -7.23 -28.23
CA PHE A 249 -22.90 -7.25 -28.26
C PHE A 249 -22.35 -7.40 -26.85
N ASN A 250 -21.06 -7.74 -26.72
CA ASN A 250 -20.41 -7.78 -25.42
C ASN A 250 -20.02 -6.35 -24.96
N ILE A 251 -20.82 -5.80 -24.01
CA ILE A 251 -20.63 -4.44 -23.46
C ILE A 251 -19.31 -4.30 -22.74
N ALA A 252 -18.78 -5.39 -22.15
CA ALA A 252 -17.47 -5.42 -21.49
C ALA A 252 -16.29 -5.39 -22.49
N SER A 253 -16.53 -5.64 -23.80
CA SER A 253 -15.52 -5.58 -24.83
C SER A 253 -15.31 -4.15 -25.33
N PRO A 254 -14.18 -3.49 -25.05
CA PRO A 254 -13.91 -2.12 -25.54
C PRO A 254 -13.97 -2.01 -27.07
N LYS A 255 -13.62 -3.10 -27.79
CA LYS A 255 -13.65 -3.15 -29.25
C LYS A 255 -15.10 -3.11 -29.77
N GLN A 256 -15.97 -3.98 -29.25
CA GLN A 256 -17.36 -4.04 -29.69
C GLN A 256 -18.13 -2.78 -29.26
N LEU A 257 -17.90 -2.30 -28.06
CA LEU A 257 -18.53 -1.08 -27.56
C LEU A 257 -18.15 0.13 -28.44
N LYS A 258 -16.88 0.26 -28.83
CA LYS A 258 -16.43 1.30 -29.75
C LYS A 258 -17.17 1.22 -31.10
N GLU A 259 -17.23 0.03 -31.72
CA GLU A 259 -17.94 -0.21 -32.99
C GLU A 259 -19.41 0.22 -32.90
N VAL A 260 -20.08 -0.16 -31.80
CA VAL A 260 -21.51 0.18 -31.61
C VAL A 260 -21.70 1.68 -31.43
N LEU A 261 -20.97 2.31 -30.50
CA LEU A 261 -21.18 3.73 -30.17
C LEU A 261 -20.78 4.68 -31.28
N PHE A 262 -19.61 4.48 -31.92
CA PHE A 262 -19.05 5.44 -32.85
C PHE A 262 -19.32 5.10 -34.31
N GLU A 263 -19.36 3.80 -34.67
CA GLU A 263 -19.53 3.39 -36.08
C GLU A 263 -21.00 3.12 -36.44
N LYS A 264 -21.80 2.47 -35.54
CA LYS A 264 -23.22 2.18 -35.79
C LYS A 264 -24.15 3.29 -35.36
N MET A 265 -23.94 3.85 -34.16
CA MET A 265 -24.80 4.92 -33.63
C MET A 265 -24.33 6.32 -34.04
N GLY A 266 -23.10 6.48 -34.53
CA GLY A 266 -22.58 7.75 -35.00
C GLY A 266 -22.36 8.80 -33.91
N LEU A 267 -22.16 8.38 -32.64
CA LEU A 267 -21.90 9.32 -31.55
C LEU A 267 -20.53 9.95 -31.72
N GLU A 268 -20.41 11.24 -31.38
CA GLU A 268 -19.15 11.98 -31.52
C GLU A 268 -18.30 11.90 -30.26
N ALA A 269 -17.03 11.52 -30.40
CA ALA A 269 -16.07 11.59 -29.30
C ALA A 269 -15.71 13.05 -29.02
N VAL A 270 -15.92 13.52 -27.79
CA VAL A 270 -15.73 14.93 -27.38
C VAL A 270 -14.26 15.40 -27.50
N ASN A 271 -13.32 14.50 -27.37
CA ASN A 271 -11.91 14.77 -27.66
C ASN A 271 -11.36 13.57 -28.42
N ASN A 272 -10.93 13.75 -29.65
CA ASN A 272 -10.34 12.71 -30.52
C ASN A 272 -9.10 12.02 -29.92
N ARG A 273 -9.15 11.64 -28.61
CA ARG A 273 -8.07 10.92 -27.95
C ARG A 273 -8.00 9.50 -28.51
N LYS A 274 -7.18 9.35 -29.54
CA LYS A 274 -6.91 8.05 -30.14
C LYS A 274 -5.93 7.27 -29.28
N THR A 275 -6.31 6.09 -28.84
CA THR A 275 -5.39 5.07 -28.34
C THR A 275 -4.73 4.33 -29.52
N LYS A 276 -3.75 3.47 -29.25
CA LYS A 276 -3.17 2.57 -30.28
C LYS A 276 -4.25 1.73 -31.00
N THR A 277 -5.43 1.53 -30.37
CA THR A 277 -6.56 0.73 -30.89
C THR A 277 -7.75 1.57 -31.35
N GLY A 278 -7.64 2.91 -31.43
CA GLY A 278 -8.68 3.82 -31.90
C GLY A 278 -9.26 4.72 -30.80
N ILE A 279 -10.53 5.17 -30.94
CA ILE A 279 -11.21 6.05 -29.99
C ILE A 279 -11.34 5.33 -28.64
N SER A 280 -11.03 6.03 -27.53
CA SER A 280 -11.12 5.49 -26.18
C SER A 280 -12.56 5.44 -25.70
N THR A 281 -12.97 4.31 -25.11
CA THR A 281 -14.24 4.15 -24.38
C THR A 281 -14.02 4.12 -22.86
N ALA A 282 -12.91 4.68 -22.35
CA ALA A 282 -12.69 4.78 -20.91
C ALA A 282 -13.78 5.61 -20.23
N ALA A 283 -14.07 5.35 -18.95
CA ALA A 283 -15.16 6.01 -18.21
C ALA A 283 -15.10 7.53 -18.33
N GLY A 284 -13.95 8.16 -18.09
CA GLY A 284 -13.82 9.61 -18.20
C GLY A 284 -13.99 10.20 -19.61
N GLU A 285 -13.90 9.38 -20.68
CA GLU A 285 -14.28 9.84 -22.03
C GLU A 285 -15.78 9.70 -22.28
N LEU A 286 -16.41 8.64 -21.73
CA LEU A 286 -17.86 8.46 -21.79
C LEU A 286 -18.60 9.50 -20.93
N GLU A 287 -18.07 9.89 -19.77
CA GLU A 287 -18.64 10.93 -18.91
C GLU A 287 -18.79 12.27 -19.64
N LYS A 288 -17.85 12.62 -20.53
CA LYS A 288 -17.95 13.82 -21.38
C LYS A 288 -19.07 13.74 -22.43
N MET A 289 -19.61 12.54 -22.66
CA MET A 289 -20.66 12.26 -23.64
C MET A 289 -22.04 12.07 -23.00
N LEU A 290 -22.20 12.28 -21.68
CA LEU A 290 -23.46 12.01 -20.93
C LEU A 290 -24.71 12.67 -21.56
N GLY A 291 -24.57 13.85 -22.16
CA GLY A 291 -25.67 14.55 -22.83
C GLY A 291 -25.99 14.10 -24.26
N GLN A 292 -25.19 13.22 -24.87
CA GLN A 292 -25.38 12.87 -26.28
C GLN A 292 -26.44 11.80 -26.51
N HIS A 293 -26.50 10.78 -25.63
CA HIS A 293 -27.45 9.68 -25.79
C HIS A 293 -27.72 8.96 -24.47
N ALA A 294 -28.96 8.49 -24.27
CA ALA A 294 -29.40 7.79 -23.05
C ALA A 294 -28.64 6.48 -22.76
N VAL A 295 -27.92 5.92 -23.73
CA VAL A 295 -27.11 4.71 -23.56
C VAL A 295 -25.84 4.96 -22.74
N ILE A 296 -25.29 6.19 -22.78
CA ILE A 296 -24.01 6.50 -22.11
C ILE A 296 -24.08 6.31 -20.60
N PRO A 297 -25.05 6.93 -19.87
CA PRO A 297 -25.18 6.70 -18.42
C PRO A 297 -25.42 5.22 -18.11
N LYS A 298 -26.16 4.47 -18.94
CA LYS A 298 -26.38 3.03 -18.72
C LYS A 298 -25.12 2.19 -18.87
N ILE A 299 -24.24 2.54 -19.78
CA ILE A 299 -22.94 1.86 -19.93
C ILE A 299 -22.03 2.15 -18.72
N LEU A 300 -22.04 3.37 -18.21
CA LEU A 300 -21.27 3.72 -17.02
C LEU A 300 -21.77 2.96 -15.79
N GLU A 301 -23.10 2.92 -15.58
CA GLU A 301 -23.77 2.16 -14.52
C GLU A 301 -23.45 0.65 -14.63
N TYR A 302 -23.57 0.07 -15.83
CA TYR A 302 -23.23 -1.33 -16.10
C TYR A 302 -21.77 -1.64 -15.71
N ARG A 303 -20.84 -0.78 -16.08
CA ARG A 303 -19.42 -0.96 -15.76
C ARG A 303 -19.13 -0.87 -14.26
N GLU A 304 -19.78 0.05 -13.57
CA GLU A 304 -19.65 0.21 -12.13
C GLU A 304 -20.14 -1.06 -11.41
N VAL A 305 -21.36 -1.51 -11.71
CA VAL A 305 -21.94 -2.72 -11.10
C VAL A 305 -21.12 -3.96 -11.45
N THR A 306 -20.70 -4.11 -12.72
CA THR A 306 -19.89 -5.26 -13.16
C THR A 306 -18.51 -5.28 -12.48
N LYS A 307 -17.88 -4.13 -12.33
CA LYS A 307 -16.62 -4.01 -11.59
C LYS A 307 -16.79 -4.40 -10.12
N LEU A 308 -17.83 -3.90 -9.47
CA LEU A 308 -18.16 -4.24 -8.09
C LEU A 308 -18.39 -5.75 -7.95
N TYR A 309 -19.19 -6.33 -8.82
CA TYR A 309 -19.52 -7.75 -8.85
C TYR A 309 -18.28 -8.63 -8.95
N ASN A 310 -17.46 -8.39 -9.99
CA ASN A 310 -16.28 -9.23 -10.25
C ASN A 310 -15.13 -8.99 -9.26
N THR A 311 -14.90 -7.73 -8.85
CA THR A 311 -13.72 -7.40 -8.04
C THR A 311 -13.92 -7.70 -6.56
N TYR A 312 -15.14 -7.51 -6.06
CA TYR A 312 -15.41 -7.60 -4.62
C TYR A 312 -16.41 -8.70 -4.27
N LEU A 313 -17.61 -8.70 -4.88
CA LEU A 313 -18.70 -9.56 -4.42
C LEU A 313 -18.43 -11.06 -4.64
N LEU A 314 -17.83 -11.42 -5.77
CA LEU A 314 -17.42 -12.80 -6.05
C LEU A 314 -16.07 -13.15 -5.42
N THR A 315 -15.11 -12.24 -5.50
CA THR A 315 -13.70 -12.56 -5.19
C THR A 315 -13.42 -12.58 -3.68
N LEU A 316 -13.96 -11.61 -2.91
CA LEU A 316 -13.64 -11.52 -1.48
C LEU A 316 -14.06 -12.75 -0.66
N PRO A 317 -15.27 -13.33 -0.86
CA PRO A 317 -15.66 -14.56 -0.15
C PRO A 317 -14.72 -15.75 -0.39
N GLU A 318 -14.17 -15.87 -1.62
CA GLU A 318 -13.25 -16.95 -1.99
C GLU A 318 -11.86 -16.80 -1.35
N LEU A 319 -11.46 -15.55 -1.02
CA LEU A 319 -10.18 -15.23 -0.41
C LEU A 319 -10.18 -15.35 1.13
N VAL A 320 -11.33 -15.61 1.75
CA VAL A 320 -11.39 -15.86 3.19
C VAL A 320 -10.61 -17.13 3.53
N SER A 321 -9.58 -17.00 4.35
CA SER A 321 -8.76 -18.14 4.77
C SER A 321 -9.59 -19.19 5.51
N LYS A 322 -9.45 -20.45 5.12
CA LYS A 322 -10.11 -21.59 5.80
C LYS A 322 -9.52 -21.86 7.18
N LYS A 323 -8.27 -21.43 7.44
CA LYS A 323 -7.59 -21.63 8.71
C LYS A 323 -8.02 -20.59 9.76
N THR A 324 -8.10 -19.33 9.37
CA THR A 324 -8.38 -18.21 10.29
C THR A 324 -9.83 -17.73 10.24
N VAL A 325 -10.58 -18.09 9.19
CA VAL A 325 -11.95 -17.60 8.88
C VAL A 325 -11.98 -16.07 8.72
N ARG A 326 -10.84 -15.48 8.35
CA ARG A 326 -10.67 -14.04 8.14
C ARG A 326 -10.09 -13.76 6.75
N LEU A 327 -10.27 -12.56 6.27
CA LEU A 327 -9.68 -12.05 5.05
C LEU A 327 -8.35 -11.38 5.38
N HIS A 328 -7.30 -11.71 4.66
CA HIS A 328 -5.95 -11.18 4.84
C HIS A 328 -5.52 -10.47 3.57
N THR A 329 -4.99 -9.27 3.71
CA THR A 329 -4.35 -8.51 2.62
C THR A 329 -2.85 -8.56 2.80
N ASP A 330 -2.11 -8.21 1.78
CA ASP A 330 -0.65 -8.04 1.79
C ASP A 330 -0.31 -6.56 1.55
N TYR A 331 0.34 -5.90 2.51
CA TYR A 331 0.78 -4.52 2.44
C TYR A 331 2.19 -4.42 1.86
N GLN A 332 2.33 -3.71 0.76
CA GLN A 332 3.59 -3.50 0.08
C GLN A 332 4.17 -2.13 0.39
N GLN A 333 5.41 -2.10 0.95
CA GLN A 333 6.14 -0.86 1.26
C GLN A 333 6.87 -0.30 0.02
N THR A 334 7.09 -1.12 -1.01
CA THR A 334 8.04 -0.85 -2.11
C THR A 334 7.41 -0.53 -3.45
N ILE A 335 6.07 -0.34 -3.49
CA ILE A 335 5.33 -0.11 -4.75
C ILE A 335 5.12 1.39 -5.04
N ALA A 336 4.64 2.14 -4.05
CA ALA A 336 4.30 3.55 -4.27
C ALA A 336 5.53 4.44 -4.10
N ALA A 337 5.90 5.17 -5.14
CA ALA A 337 7.07 6.06 -5.12
C ALA A 337 7.01 7.18 -4.05
N THR A 338 5.85 7.40 -3.45
CA THR A 338 5.63 8.38 -2.37
C THR A 338 5.85 7.83 -0.97
N GLY A 339 6.11 6.55 -0.81
CA GLY A 339 6.18 5.91 0.51
C GLY A 339 4.83 5.43 1.06
N ARG A 340 3.71 5.71 0.38
CA ARG A 340 2.41 5.14 0.76
C ARG A 340 2.46 3.62 0.68
N LEU A 341 1.74 2.95 1.58
CA LEU A 341 1.50 1.52 1.48
C LEU A 341 0.56 1.22 0.31
N SER A 342 0.76 0.09 -0.33
CA SER A 342 -0.17 -0.47 -1.31
C SER A 342 -0.70 -1.80 -0.77
N SER A 343 -2.01 -2.01 -0.85
CA SER A 343 -2.65 -3.26 -0.44
C SER A 343 -2.91 -4.13 -1.67
N THR A 344 -2.58 -5.41 -1.56
CA THR A 344 -2.73 -6.41 -2.64
C THR A 344 -3.28 -7.73 -2.09
N ASN A 345 -3.83 -8.55 -2.91
CA ASN A 345 -4.26 -9.94 -2.63
C ASN A 345 -5.20 -10.12 -1.41
N PRO A 346 -6.32 -9.35 -1.28
CA PRO A 346 -6.89 -8.37 -2.17
C PRO A 346 -6.48 -6.92 -1.85
N ASN A 347 -6.73 -5.98 -2.79
CA ASN A 347 -6.57 -4.55 -2.51
C ASN A 347 -7.77 -4.02 -1.70
N LEU A 348 -7.60 -3.87 -0.40
CA LEU A 348 -8.62 -3.35 0.53
C LEU A 348 -8.66 -1.82 0.60
N GLN A 349 -7.67 -1.11 0.04
CA GLN A 349 -7.65 0.36 0.01
C GLN A 349 -8.59 0.96 -1.05
N ASN A 350 -9.10 0.13 -1.99
CA ASN A 350 -9.96 0.58 -3.08
C ASN A 350 -11.43 0.15 -2.93
N ILE A 351 -11.84 -0.31 -1.75
CA ILE A 351 -13.25 -0.65 -1.47
C ILE A 351 -14.07 0.63 -1.48
N PRO A 352 -15.18 0.69 -2.24
CA PRO A 352 -15.99 1.89 -2.38
C PRO A 352 -16.45 2.47 -1.04
N VAL A 353 -16.31 3.79 -0.87
CA VAL A 353 -16.70 4.52 0.36
C VAL A 353 -18.05 5.20 0.17
N ARG A 354 -18.31 5.69 -1.04
CA ARG A 354 -19.46 6.54 -1.38
C ARG A 354 -20.15 5.98 -2.62
N GLY A 355 -21.44 6.23 -2.70
CA GLY A 355 -22.30 5.86 -3.81
C GLY A 355 -23.70 5.53 -3.27
N GLU A 356 -24.72 5.81 -4.05
CA GLU A 356 -26.04 5.22 -3.83
C GLU A 356 -25.99 3.78 -4.40
N GLY A 357 -26.58 2.81 -3.70
CA GLY A 357 -26.68 1.44 -4.17
C GLY A 357 -25.64 0.47 -3.62
N LEU A 358 -25.36 -0.59 -4.39
CA LEU A 358 -24.58 -1.78 -3.95
C LEU A 358 -23.15 -1.47 -3.50
N GLY A 359 -22.52 -0.41 -4.01
CA GLY A 359 -21.14 -0.08 -3.68
C GLY A 359 -20.92 0.29 -2.21
N SER A 360 -21.86 1.06 -1.61
CA SER A 360 -21.80 1.44 -0.20
C SER A 360 -22.03 0.26 0.75
N GLU A 361 -22.74 -0.78 0.29
CA GLU A 361 -23.07 -1.95 1.08
C GLU A 361 -21.87 -2.89 1.28
N VAL A 362 -20.87 -2.86 0.37
CA VAL A 362 -19.70 -3.77 0.46
C VAL A 362 -18.94 -3.57 1.77
N ARG A 363 -18.78 -2.33 2.25
CA ARG A 363 -18.08 -2.06 3.52
C ARG A 363 -18.78 -2.63 4.74
N LYS A 364 -20.11 -2.78 4.68
CA LYS A 364 -20.90 -3.39 5.77
C LYS A 364 -20.61 -4.87 5.96
N ALA A 365 -20.06 -5.54 4.93
CA ALA A 365 -19.65 -6.93 5.05
C ALA A 365 -18.33 -7.12 5.86
N PHE A 366 -17.57 -6.05 6.12
CA PHE A 366 -16.41 -6.10 6.99
C PHE A 366 -16.88 -5.86 8.43
N VAL A 367 -16.89 -6.92 9.22
CA VAL A 367 -17.52 -6.95 10.54
C VAL A 367 -16.52 -7.23 11.65
N ALA A 368 -16.83 -6.77 12.87
CA ALA A 368 -16.10 -7.16 14.07
C ALA A 368 -16.38 -8.61 14.47
N GLU A 369 -15.49 -9.21 15.25
CA GLU A 369 -15.72 -10.49 15.92
C GLU A 369 -16.77 -10.31 17.05
N LYS A 370 -17.41 -11.41 17.46
CA LYS A 370 -18.40 -11.38 18.53
C LYS A 370 -17.78 -10.80 19.81
N ALA A 371 -18.46 -9.87 20.48
CA ALA A 371 -18.01 -9.12 21.65
C ALA A 371 -16.89 -8.09 21.36
N TYR A 372 -16.66 -7.79 20.08
CA TYR A 372 -15.77 -6.72 19.64
C TYR A 372 -16.53 -5.70 18.81
N LYS A 373 -15.94 -4.52 18.63
CA LYS A 373 -16.36 -3.46 17.71
C LYS A 373 -15.18 -3.10 16.79
N LEU A 374 -15.49 -2.56 15.63
CA LEU A 374 -14.50 -1.87 14.81
C LEU A 374 -14.37 -0.43 15.31
N LEU A 375 -13.14 0.01 15.56
CA LEU A 375 -12.77 1.39 15.86
C LEU A 375 -11.98 1.91 14.66
N SER A 376 -12.43 3.00 14.05
CA SER A 376 -11.75 3.71 12.98
C SER A 376 -11.18 5.01 13.52
N LEU A 377 -9.91 5.27 13.22
CA LEU A 377 -9.21 6.52 13.49
C LEU A 377 -8.71 7.09 12.15
N ASP A 378 -9.24 8.26 11.73
CA ASP A 378 -8.98 8.85 10.42
C ASP A 378 -8.42 10.26 10.55
N TYR A 379 -7.32 10.55 9.86
CA TYR A 379 -6.73 11.88 9.83
C TYR A 379 -7.60 12.89 9.09
N SER A 380 -7.97 13.96 9.74
CA SER A 380 -8.74 15.05 9.13
C SER A 380 -7.83 15.96 8.30
N GLN A 381 -7.98 15.92 6.97
CA GLN A 381 -7.33 16.80 6.01
C GLN A 381 -5.80 16.88 6.12
N ILE A 382 -5.14 15.76 6.39
CA ILE A 382 -3.69 15.71 6.69
C ILE A 382 -2.82 16.36 5.60
N GLU A 383 -3.11 16.14 4.32
CA GLU A 383 -2.32 16.73 3.23
C GLU A 383 -2.40 18.26 3.20
N LEU A 384 -3.57 18.86 3.49
CA LEU A 384 -3.71 20.32 3.56
C LEU A 384 -3.02 20.91 4.78
N ARG A 385 -3.02 20.20 5.91
CA ARG A 385 -2.25 20.57 7.11
C ARG A 385 -0.75 20.53 6.85
N ILE A 386 -0.29 19.51 6.10
CA ILE A 386 1.11 19.40 5.67
C ILE A 386 1.48 20.54 4.71
N VAL A 387 0.61 20.92 3.78
CA VAL A 387 0.86 22.07 2.90
C VAL A 387 0.97 23.36 3.70
N ALA A 388 0.06 23.60 4.65
CA ALA A 388 0.15 24.77 5.54
C ALA A 388 1.47 24.82 6.30
N HIS A 389 1.96 23.65 6.76
CA HIS A 389 3.23 23.50 7.45
C HIS A 389 4.44 23.75 6.53
N LEU A 390 4.50 23.11 5.36
CA LEU A 390 5.63 23.21 4.42
C LEU A 390 5.72 24.60 3.77
N ALA A 391 4.59 25.15 3.33
CA ALA A 391 4.53 26.48 2.73
C ALA A 391 4.65 27.61 3.76
N LYS A 392 4.37 27.35 5.04
CA LYS A 392 4.29 28.33 6.12
C LYS A 392 3.32 29.47 5.81
N ASP A 393 2.23 29.14 5.10
CA ASP A 393 1.21 30.09 4.72
C ASP A 393 0.42 30.57 5.94
N LYS A 394 0.46 31.87 6.21
CA LYS A 394 -0.13 32.46 7.43
C LYS A 394 -1.63 32.22 7.52
N THR A 395 -2.34 32.37 6.42
CA THR A 395 -3.80 32.21 6.37
C THR A 395 -4.17 30.74 6.67
N MET A 396 -3.53 29.78 6.00
CA MET A 396 -3.79 28.37 6.25
C MET A 396 -3.42 27.96 7.70
N LEU A 397 -2.27 28.45 8.20
CA LEU A 397 -1.84 28.18 9.58
C LEU A 397 -2.86 28.70 10.60
N GLU A 398 -3.43 29.91 10.40
CA GLU A 398 -4.44 30.48 11.29
C GLU A 398 -5.76 29.71 11.25
N VAL A 399 -6.23 29.35 10.05
CA VAL A 399 -7.45 28.55 9.86
C VAL A 399 -7.36 27.23 10.62
N PHE A 400 -6.25 26.49 10.48
CA PHE A 400 -6.08 25.23 11.19
C PHE A 400 -5.87 25.38 12.70
N LYS A 401 -5.21 26.45 13.16
CA LYS A 401 -5.05 26.73 14.59
C LYS A 401 -6.37 27.11 15.28
N LYS A 402 -7.27 27.79 14.55
CA LYS A 402 -8.62 28.15 15.05
C LYS A 402 -9.65 27.04 14.85
N ASP A 403 -9.24 25.91 14.26
CA ASP A 403 -10.12 24.80 13.94
C ASP A 403 -11.25 25.15 12.96
N GLU A 404 -10.99 26.09 12.07
CA GLU A 404 -11.93 26.50 11.02
C GLU A 404 -11.84 25.58 9.80
N ASP A 405 -12.93 25.51 9.02
CA ASP A 405 -12.95 24.68 7.81
C ASP A 405 -12.21 25.35 6.63
N ILE A 406 -11.07 24.83 6.26
CA ILE A 406 -10.24 25.34 5.16
C ILE A 406 -10.99 25.39 3.82
N HIS A 407 -11.93 24.47 3.56
CA HIS A 407 -12.71 24.48 2.33
C HIS A 407 -13.72 25.64 2.30
N THR A 408 -14.32 25.96 3.44
CA THR A 408 -15.17 27.13 3.60
C THR A 408 -14.37 28.42 3.42
N GLN A 409 -13.19 28.51 4.04
CA GLN A 409 -12.31 29.68 3.90
C GLN A 409 -11.86 29.88 2.43
N THR A 410 -11.51 28.81 1.74
CA THR A 410 -11.18 28.85 0.32
C THR A 410 -12.39 29.28 -0.52
N ALA A 411 -13.59 28.77 -0.23
CA ALA A 411 -14.81 29.19 -0.92
C ALA A 411 -15.09 30.68 -0.75
N MET A 412 -14.95 31.23 0.46
CA MET A 412 -15.10 32.67 0.72
C MET A 412 -14.15 33.50 -0.16
N SER A 413 -12.90 33.08 -0.25
CA SER A 413 -11.86 33.79 -1.02
C SER A 413 -12.12 33.74 -2.54
N ILE A 414 -12.52 32.58 -3.06
CA ILE A 414 -12.71 32.34 -4.50
C ILE A 414 -14.00 33.01 -5.00
N PHE A 415 -15.11 32.82 -4.27
CA PHE A 415 -16.42 33.30 -4.66
C PHE A 415 -16.71 34.75 -4.16
N GLY A 416 -15.86 35.30 -3.28
CA GLY A 416 -16.02 36.67 -2.74
C GLY A 416 -17.24 36.81 -1.82
N VAL A 417 -17.56 35.76 -1.05
CA VAL A 417 -18.72 35.72 -0.16
C VAL A 417 -18.32 35.57 1.31
N THR A 418 -19.21 35.92 2.22
CA THR A 418 -19.04 35.68 3.66
C THR A 418 -19.39 34.23 4.03
N SER A 419 -18.90 33.75 5.17
CA SER A 419 -19.03 32.35 5.62
C SER A 419 -20.49 31.84 5.64
N ASP A 420 -21.43 32.71 6.05
CA ASP A 420 -22.86 32.44 6.09
C ASP A 420 -23.51 32.24 4.71
N LYS A 421 -22.85 32.74 3.66
CA LYS A 421 -23.30 32.62 2.26
C LYS A 421 -22.63 31.48 1.48
N VAL A 422 -21.67 30.78 2.08
CA VAL A 422 -21.03 29.63 1.44
C VAL A 422 -22.02 28.47 1.33
N THR A 423 -22.39 28.12 0.11
CA THR A 423 -23.26 26.98 -0.17
C THR A 423 -22.48 25.65 -0.10
N LYS A 424 -23.22 24.52 -0.02
CA LYS A 424 -22.61 23.17 -0.09
C LYS A 424 -21.84 22.95 -1.40
N ASP A 425 -22.34 23.50 -2.51
CA ASP A 425 -21.70 23.39 -3.82
C ASP A 425 -20.42 24.22 -3.89
N MET A 426 -20.43 25.49 -3.44
CA MET A 426 -19.23 26.32 -3.33
C MET A 426 -18.15 25.65 -2.48
N ARG A 427 -18.53 25.04 -1.35
CA ARG A 427 -17.60 24.31 -0.49
C ARG A 427 -17.04 23.05 -1.17
N ARG A 428 -17.88 22.32 -1.93
CA ARG A 428 -17.44 21.15 -2.72
C ARG A 428 -16.46 21.56 -3.80
N ASP A 429 -16.72 22.64 -4.52
CA ASP A 429 -15.86 23.18 -5.57
C ASP A 429 -14.53 23.68 -5.00
N ALA A 430 -14.57 24.41 -3.87
CA ALA A 430 -13.37 24.81 -3.13
C ALA A 430 -12.55 23.59 -2.67
N LYS A 431 -13.19 22.50 -2.25
CA LYS A 431 -12.49 21.24 -1.96
C LYS A 431 -11.78 20.69 -3.20
N THR A 432 -12.45 20.70 -4.35
CA THR A 432 -11.86 20.25 -5.63
C THR A 432 -10.68 21.15 -6.03
N ILE A 433 -10.77 22.45 -5.80
CA ILE A 433 -9.71 23.42 -6.09
C ILE A 433 -8.52 23.22 -5.15
N ASN A 434 -8.74 23.10 -3.83
CA ASN A 434 -7.70 22.87 -2.84
C ASN A 434 -6.83 21.66 -3.21
N PHE A 435 -7.44 20.52 -3.46
CA PHE A 435 -6.70 19.33 -3.86
C PHE A 435 -6.16 19.41 -5.29
N GLY A 436 -6.95 19.98 -6.21
CA GLY A 436 -6.56 20.12 -7.61
C GLY A 436 -5.27 20.92 -7.79
N ILE A 437 -5.15 22.06 -7.14
CA ILE A 437 -3.95 22.92 -7.22
C ILE A 437 -2.74 22.18 -6.64
N LEU A 438 -2.90 21.52 -5.50
CA LEU A 438 -1.82 20.73 -4.90
C LEU A 438 -1.32 19.62 -5.84
N TYR A 439 -2.24 19.00 -6.60
CA TYR A 439 -1.88 18.00 -7.59
C TYR A 439 -1.47 18.58 -8.94
N GLY A 440 -1.23 19.89 -9.02
CA GLY A 440 -0.76 20.57 -10.22
C GLY A 440 -1.81 20.61 -11.35
N LEU A 441 -3.11 20.67 -10.98
CA LEU A 441 -4.20 20.77 -11.93
C LEU A 441 -4.13 22.14 -12.65
N SER A 442 -4.10 22.09 -13.99
CA SER A 442 -4.18 23.30 -14.81
C SER A 442 -5.62 23.85 -14.86
N SER A 443 -5.79 25.08 -15.33
CA SER A 443 -7.12 25.67 -15.57
C SER A 443 -8.00 24.79 -16.47
N PHE A 444 -7.40 24.14 -17.48
CA PHE A 444 -8.10 23.16 -18.33
C PHE A 444 -8.56 21.92 -17.53
N GLY A 445 -7.68 21.41 -16.67
CA GLY A 445 -8.02 20.27 -15.81
C GLY A 445 -9.08 20.62 -14.76
N LEU A 446 -9.07 21.85 -14.25
CA LEU A 446 -10.06 22.33 -13.28
C LEU A 446 -11.44 22.51 -13.93
N SER A 447 -11.50 23.16 -15.10
CA SER A 447 -12.77 23.35 -15.83
C SER A 447 -13.43 22.01 -16.22
N SER A 448 -12.62 20.98 -16.53
CA SER A 448 -13.18 19.66 -16.84
C SER A 448 -13.69 18.87 -15.62
N ARG A 449 -13.31 19.27 -14.40
CA ARG A 449 -13.77 18.60 -13.15
C ARG A 449 -14.95 19.32 -12.51
N ILE A 450 -15.01 20.64 -12.65
CA ILE A 450 -16.15 21.45 -12.21
C ILE A 450 -16.96 21.76 -13.48
N GLY A 451 -17.88 20.87 -13.84
CA GLY A 451 -18.49 20.74 -15.17
C GLY A 451 -19.22 21.95 -15.77
N GLU A 452 -19.43 23.04 -14.99
CA GLU A 452 -20.05 24.29 -15.45
C GLU A 452 -19.04 25.45 -15.56
N LEU A 453 -17.74 25.18 -15.28
CA LEU A 453 -16.71 26.22 -15.22
C LEU A 453 -16.01 26.38 -16.59
N SER A 454 -16.03 27.60 -17.12
CA SER A 454 -15.24 27.93 -18.31
C SER A 454 -13.74 27.92 -18.00
N HIS A 455 -12.91 27.80 -19.04
CA HIS A 455 -11.45 27.86 -18.87
C HIS A 455 -10.98 29.22 -18.29
N ALA A 456 -11.68 30.32 -18.62
CA ALA A 456 -11.36 31.64 -18.12
C ALA A 456 -11.68 31.76 -16.62
N GLU A 457 -12.86 31.31 -16.19
CA GLU A 457 -13.24 31.26 -14.77
C GLU A 457 -12.33 30.33 -13.95
N ALA A 458 -11.96 29.18 -14.51
CA ALA A 458 -11.01 28.27 -13.86
C ALA A 458 -9.64 28.93 -13.63
N LYS A 459 -9.18 29.75 -14.59
CA LYS A 459 -7.95 30.52 -14.44
C LYS A 459 -8.09 31.58 -13.35
N GLU A 460 -9.20 32.31 -13.33
CA GLU A 460 -9.50 33.32 -12.30
C GLU A 460 -9.56 32.70 -10.89
N PHE A 461 -10.15 31.51 -10.76
CA PHE A 461 -10.21 30.78 -9.48
C PHE A 461 -8.81 30.38 -8.98
N ILE A 462 -7.92 29.94 -9.88
CA ILE A 462 -6.53 29.64 -9.52
C ILE A 462 -5.79 30.91 -9.08
N GLU A 463 -5.98 32.04 -9.77
CA GLU A 463 -5.39 33.33 -9.41
C GLU A 463 -5.90 33.80 -8.03
N LYS A 464 -7.19 33.70 -7.77
CA LYS A 464 -7.79 34.04 -6.46
C LYS A 464 -7.29 33.11 -5.34
N TYR A 465 -7.11 31.82 -5.65
CA TYR A 465 -6.54 30.87 -4.69
C TYR A 465 -5.13 31.28 -4.29
N PHE A 466 -4.26 31.57 -5.23
CA PHE A 466 -2.88 31.99 -4.92
C PHE A 466 -2.81 33.37 -4.30
N ALA A 467 -3.75 34.28 -4.62
CA ALA A 467 -3.87 35.57 -3.91
C ALA A 467 -4.27 35.36 -2.44
N ALA A 468 -5.11 34.36 -2.12
CA ALA A 468 -5.47 33.99 -0.75
C ALA A 468 -4.34 33.25 0.00
N TYR A 469 -3.54 32.45 -0.72
CA TYR A 469 -2.48 31.60 -0.17
C TYR A 469 -1.14 31.81 -0.91
N PRO A 470 -0.54 33.02 -0.85
CA PRO A 470 0.64 33.35 -1.66
C PRO A 470 1.90 32.52 -1.30
N ALA A 471 2.00 32.06 -0.06
CA ALA A 471 3.13 31.23 0.34
C ALA A 471 3.04 29.81 -0.25
N VAL A 472 1.85 29.32 -0.59
CA VAL A 472 1.67 28.04 -1.30
C VAL A 472 2.21 28.12 -2.73
N GLU A 473 1.94 29.23 -3.44
CA GLU A 473 2.48 29.46 -4.78
C GLU A 473 4.02 29.46 -4.76
N ASN A 474 4.59 30.23 -3.84
CA ASN A 474 6.05 30.31 -3.67
C ASN A 474 6.66 28.94 -3.35
N TYR A 475 6.03 28.16 -2.48
CA TYR A 475 6.47 26.79 -2.17
C TYR A 475 6.48 25.91 -3.42
N ILE A 476 5.44 25.95 -4.23
CA ILE A 476 5.34 25.17 -5.48
C ILE A 476 6.49 25.54 -6.43
N GLU A 477 6.75 26.84 -6.63
CA GLU A 477 7.82 27.29 -7.51
C GLU A 477 9.21 26.91 -6.98
N GLN A 478 9.43 26.98 -5.66
CA GLN A 478 10.69 26.54 -5.04
C GLN A 478 10.94 25.04 -5.26
N VAL A 479 9.92 24.18 -5.11
CA VAL A 479 10.07 22.75 -5.38
C VAL A 479 10.37 22.47 -6.86
N LYS A 480 9.74 23.21 -7.78
CA LYS A 480 10.05 23.10 -9.21
C LYS A 480 11.49 23.49 -9.52
N LEU A 481 11.98 24.60 -8.95
CA LEU A 481 13.39 24.99 -9.09
C LEU A 481 14.32 23.91 -8.55
N GLN A 482 14.07 23.42 -7.33
CA GLN A 482 14.86 22.38 -6.71
C GLN A 482 14.95 21.12 -7.58
N VAL A 483 13.83 20.59 -8.11
CA VAL A 483 13.87 19.38 -8.92
C VAL A 483 14.56 19.58 -10.27
N ASN A 484 14.43 20.77 -10.87
CA ASN A 484 15.12 21.08 -12.11
C ASN A 484 16.65 21.17 -11.94
N GLU A 485 17.12 21.70 -10.80
CA GLU A 485 18.56 21.81 -10.49
C GLU A 485 19.15 20.50 -9.97
N ALA A 486 18.55 19.92 -8.93
CA ALA A 486 19.10 18.77 -8.24
C ALA A 486 18.73 17.41 -8.86
N GLY A 487 17.63 17.34 -9.63
CA GLY A 487 17.08 16.11 -10.19
C GLY A 487 16.37 15.21 -9.18
N PHE A 488 16.20 15.66 -7.94
CA PHE A 488 15.48 14.95 -6.88
C PHE A 488 14.78 15.91 -5.91
N VAL A 489 13.83 15.38 -5.15
CA VAL A 489 13.15 16.09 -4.05
C VAL A 489 13.19 15.23 -2.80
N LYS A 490 13.32 15.86 -1.63
CA LYS A 490 13.22 15.22 -0.30
C LYS A 490 12.07 15.82 0.50
N ASN A 491 11.43 14.97 1.34
CA ASN A 491 10.55 15.50 2.40
C ASN A 491 11.38 15.87 3.64
N GLU A 492 10.73 16.43 4.66
CA GLU A 492 11.42 16.91 5.89
C GLU A 492 12.09 15.79 6.70
N LEU A 493 11.63 14.54 6.58
CA LEU A 493 12.25 13.38 7.23
C LEU A 493 13.41 12.78 6.44
N GLY A 494 13.67 13.31 5.21
CA GLY A 494 14.75 12.87 4.35
C GLY A 494 14.34 11.82 3.31
N ARG A 495 13.06 11.38 3.25
CA ARG A 495 12.60 10.49 2.16
C ARG A 495 12.81 11.18 0.83
N MET A 496 13.45 10.48 -0.11
CA MET A 496 13.90 11.05 -1.37
C MET A 496 13.29 10.34 -2.57
N ARG A 497 13.01 11.12 -3.62
CA ARG A 497 12.69 10.58 -4.94
C ARG A 497 13.48 11.31 -6.02
N LYS A 498 14.11 10.55 -6.90
CA LYS A 498 14.81 11.02 -8.11
C LYS A 498 13.82 11.15 -9.27
N PHE A 499 13.99 12.18 -10.09
CA PHE A 499 13.13 12.49 -11.23
C PHE A 499 13.97 12.60 -12.52
N PRO A 500 14.48 11.50 -13.08
CA PRO A 500 15.28 11.54 -14.32
C PRO A 500 14.49 12.14 -15.50
N GLU A 501 13.16 12.03 -15.49
CA GLU A 501 12.23 12.55 -16.50
C GLU A 501 12.26 14.08 -16.61
N ILE A 502 12.75 14.80 -15.57
CA ILE A 502 12.84 16.26 -15.57
C ILE A 502 13.74 16.79 -16.68
N LYS A 503 14.71 15.98 -17.13
CA LYS A 503 15.64 16.29 -18.24
C LYS A 503 15.12 15.87 -19.62
N SER A 504 13.88 15.37 -19.71
CA SER A 504 13.30 14.94 -20.99
C SER A 504 13.14 16.11 -21.96
N SER A 505 13.43 15.90 -23.23
CA SER A 505 13.13 16.87 -24.30
C SER A 505 11.63 17.06 -24.53
N GLN A 506 10.80 16.09 -24.14
CA GLN A 506 9.36 16.13 -24.31
C GLN A 506 8.70 16.96 -23.20
N PHE A 507 8.04 18.05 -23.57
CA PHE A 507 7.36 18.97 -22.65
C PHE A 507 6.38 18.26 -21.70
N PHE A 508 5.53 17.37 -22.22
CA PHE A 508 4.53 16.67 -21.39
C PHE A 508 5.16 15.76 -20.34
N VAL A 509 6.30 15.14 -20.63
CA VAL A 509 7.05 14.29 -19.70
C VAL A 509 7.64 15.14 -18.58
N ARG A 510 8.30 16.27 -18.92
CA ARG A 510 8.83 17.22 -17.93
C ARG A 510 7.72 17.77 -17.03
N ALA A 511 6.63 18.28 -17.63
CA ALA A 511 5.51 18.82 -16.88
C ALA A 511 4.84 17.80 -15.95
N ALA A 512 4.80 16.52 -16.33
CA ALA A 512 4.33 15.44 -15.45
C ALA A 512 5.32 15.19 -14.30
N ALA A 513 6.62 15.22 -14.56
CA ALA A 513 7.66 15.07 -13.54
C ALA A 513 7.64 16.24 -12.53
N GLU A 514 7.47 17.48 -13.00
CA GLU A 514 7.32 18.66 -12.13
C GLU A 514 6.10 18.55 -11.20
N ARG A 515 4.93 18.16 -11.74
CA ARG A 515 3.74 17.91 -10.91
C ARG A 515 3.98 16.83 -9.87
N ALA A 516 4.61 15.72 -10.26
CA ALA A 516 4.93 14.64 -9.35
C ALA A 516 5.95 15.07 -8.28
N ALA A 517 6.90 15.94 -8.63
CA ALA A 517 7.88 16.50 -7.69
C ALA A 517 7.24 17.43 -6.65
N VAL A 518 6.29 18.29 -7.06
CA VAL A 518 5.54 19.15 -6.14
C VAL A 518 4.71 18.35 -5.15
N ASN A 519 4.07 17.26 -5.61
CA ASN A 519 3.24 16.40 -4.77
C ASN A 519 4.06 15.52 -3.82
N PHE A 520 5.28 15.17 -4.20
CA PHE A 520 6.07 14.18 -3.47
C PHE A 520 6.31 14.54 -2.00
N PRO A 521 6.78 15.77 -1.62
CA PRO A 521 7.01 16.10 -0.21
C PRO A 521 5.73 16.03 0.63
N ILE A 522 4.59 16.41 0.06
CA ILE A 522 3.28 16.43 0.74
C ILE A 522 2.80 15.00 0.99
N GLN A 523 2.70 14.19 -0.07
CA GLN A 523 2.21 12.83 0.03
C GLN A 523 3.14 11.92 0.80
N SER A 524 4.46 12.11 0.65
CA SER A 524 5.42 11.28 1.38
C SER A 524 5.48 11.62 2.87
N LEU A 525 5.32 12.88 3.25
CA LEU A 525 5.23 13.25 4.65
C LEU A 525 3.93 12.72 5.28
N ALA A 526 2.79 12.77 4.57
CA ALA A 526 1.54 12.16 5.02
C ALA A 526 1.70 10.64 5.23
N ALA A 527 2.37 9.96 4.30
CA ALA A 527 2.68 8.54 4.43
C ALA A 527 3.59 8.24 5.64
N ASP A 528 4.58 9.09 5.88
CA ASP A 528 5.48 8.93 7.03
C ASP A 528 4.77 9.21 8.36
N VAL A 529 3.86 10.18 8.42
CA VAL A 529 3.01 10.46 9.62
C VAL A 529 2.24 9.21 10.02
N ILE A 530 1.52 8.58 9.10
CA ILE A 530 0.72 7.39 9.43
C ILE A 530 1.61 6.18 9.76
N LYS A 531 2.76 6.01 9.10
CA LYS A 531 3.71 4.94 9.41
C LYS A 531 4.29 5.08 10.83
N VAL A 532 4.67 6.29 11.23
CA VAL A 532 5.14 6.58 12.59
C VAL A 532 4.04 6.33 13.61
N ALA A 533 2.80 6.75 13.32
CA ALA A 533 1.64 6.45 14.17
C ALA A 533 1.45 4.94 14.33
N MET A 534 1.47 4.16 13.24
CA MET A 534 1.34 2.70 13.27
C MET A 534 2.41 2.06 14.14
N ILE A 535 3.67 2.50 14.04
CA ILE A 535 4.80 2.00 14.84
C ILE A 535 4.60 2.32 16.32
N ASN A 536 4.21 3.56 16.66
CA ASN A 536 3.97 3.98 18.04
C ASN A 536 2.80 3.22 18.67
N ILE A 537 1.72 3.06 17.91
CA ILE A 537 0.54 2.28 18.33
C ILE A 537 0.92 0.82 18.57
N HIS A 538 1.62 0.19 17.65
CA HIS A 538 2.04 -1.20 17.76
C HIS A 538 2.91 -1.43 19.02
N LYS A 539 3.88 -0.55 19.26
CA LYS A 539 4.71 -0.60 20.48
C LYS A 539 3.86 -0.47 21.75
N THR A 540 2.91 0.45 21.76
CA THR A 540 2.04 0.68 22.93
C THR A 540 1.13 -0.51 23.20
N LEU A 541 0.51 -1.07 22.15
CA LEU A 541 -0.33 -2.26 22.27
C LEU A 541 0.46 -3.47 22.79
N ASN A 542 1.69 -3.67 22.30
CA ASN A 542 2.55 -4.77 22.76
C ASN A 542 2.94 -4.63 24.25
N MET A 543 3.23 -3.40 24.71
CA MET A 543 3.51 -3.14 26.13
C MET A 543 2.28 -3.43 27.00
N GLU A 544 1.09 -3.01 26.60
CA GLU A 544 -0.16 -3.23 27.33
C GLU A 544 -0.54 -4.72 27.40
N HIS A 545 -0.28 -5.47 26.35
CA HIS A 545 -0.53 -6.91 26.30
C HIS A 545 0.52 -7.74 27.07
N GLY A 546 1.51 -7.09 27.71
CA GLY A 546 2.55 -7.77 28.53
C GLY A 546 3.54 -8.59 27.69
N ALA A 547 3.63 -8.31 26.40
CA ALA A 547 4.61 -8.93 25.53
C ALA A 547 5.98 -8.31 25.78
N SER A 548 6.89 -9.04 26.42
CA SER A 548 8.29 -8.65 26.64
C SER A 548 9.16 -8.82 25.37
N ALA A 549 8.58 -9.24 24.26
CA ALA A 549 9.22 -9.39 22.93
C ALA A 549 8.16 -9.16 21.84
N PRO A 550 8.55 -8.80 20.60
CA PRO A 550 7.61 -8.66 19.51
C PRO A 550 6.73 -9.90 19.41
N SER A 551 5.42 -9.71 19.22
CA SER A 551 4.43 -10.78 19.23
C SER A 551 4.52 -11.61 17.93
N SER A 552 5.63 -12.31 17.76
CA SER A 552 5.80 -13.31 16.70
C SER A 552 4.99 -14.60 16.94
N SER A 553 4.09 -14.56 17.91
CA SER A 553 3.15 -15.66 18.11
C SER A 553 1.93 -15.45 17.22
N PRO A 554 1.65 -16.35 16.26
CA PRO A 554 0.46 -16.26 15.44
C PRO A 554 -0.78 -16.22 16.35
N PRO A 555 -1.85 -15.52 15.95
CA PRO A 555 -3.13 -15.65 16.61
C PRO A 555 -3.45 -17.13 16.65
N LYS A 556 -3.73 -17.69 17.84
CA LYS A 556 -4.04 -19.12 17.97
C LYS A 556 -5.20 -19.44 17.03
N VAL A 557 -4.91 -20.22 16.00
CA VAL A 557 -5.90 -20.72 15.04
C VAL A 557 -6.89 -21.58 15.81
N GLY A 558 -8.13 -21.14 15.85
CA GLY A 558 -9.24 -21.92 16.41
C GLY A 558 -9.41 -21.79 17.92
N GLY A 559 -10.29 -20.89 18.36
CA GLY A 559 -10.96 -20.96 19.65
C GLY A 559 -10.23 -20.27 20.80
N ASP A 560 -10.87 -19.21 21.22
CA ASP A 560 -10.99 -18.71 22.60
C ASP A 560 -9.98 -19.22 23.64
N LYS A 561 -8.98 -18.37 23.94
CA LYS A 561 -8.45 -18.11 25.31
C LYS A 561 -7.25 -17.17 25.21
N GLY A 562 -7.46 -15.89 25.51
CA GLY A 562 -6.43 -14.85 25.59
C GLY A 562 -6.35 -13.99 24.33
N GLY A 563 -7.51 -13.59 23.76
CA GLY A 563 -7.55 -12.61 22.70
C GLY A 563 -7.10 -11.25 23.20
N TYR A 564 -6.23 -10.59 22.43
CA TYR A 564 -5.86 -9.20 22.67
C TYR A 564 -7.12 -8.34 22.71
N ASP A 565 -7.18 -7.38 23.65
CA ASP A 565 -8.31 -6.46 23.79
C ASP A 565 -8.44 -5.48 22.63
N CYS A 566 -7.33 -5.22 21.91
CA CYS A 566 -7.27 -4.37 20.74
C CYS A 566 -6.27 -4.93 19.71
N LYS A 567 -6.64 -4.92 18.42
CA LYS A 567 -5.79 -5.33 17.30
C LYS A 567 -5.88 -4.31 16.18
N MET A 568 -4.76 -3.90 15.61
CA MET A 568 -4.73 -3.14 14.36
C MET A 568 -5.00 -4.10 13.20
N LEU A 569 -5.97 -3.77 12.32
CA LEU A 569 -6.42 -4.63 11.23
C LEU A 569 -6.08 -4.07 9.86
N LEU A 570 -6.49 -2.81 9.59
CA LEU A 570 -6.37 -2.21 8.27
C LEU A 570 -5.75 -0.82 8.35
N GLN A 571 -5.00 -0.49 7.30
CA GLN A 571 -4.61 0.86 6.95
C GLN A 571 -5.21 1.17 5.55
N VAL A 572 -6.05 2.21 5.46
CA VAL A 572 -6.74 2.59 4.23
C VAL A 572 -6.64 4.10 4.05
N HIS A 573 -5.83 4.56 3.08
CA HIS A 573 -5.51 5.97 2.88
C HIS A 573 -4.94 6.61 4.16
N ASP A 574 -5.70 7.47 4.81
CA ASP A 574 -5.31 8.18 6.03
C ASP A 574 -6.02 7.61 7.29
N GLU A 575 -6.66 6.44 7.16
CA GLU A 575 -7.46 5.74 8.18
C GLU A 575 -6.74 4.50 8.71
N LEU A 576 -6.81 4.27 10.03
CA LEU A 576 -6.47 3.01 10.70
C LEU A 576 -7.72 2.38 11.29
N VAL A 577 -7.94 1.09 11.02
CA VAL A 577 -9.07 0.33 11.55
C VAL A 577 -8.59 -0.73 12.54
N PHE A 578 -9.21 -0.74 13.70
CA PHE A 578 -8.91 -1.64 14.81
C PHE A 578 -10.11 -2.52 15.12
N GLU A 579 -9.86 -3.71 15.64
CA GLU A 579 -10.86 -4.56 16.29
C GLU A 579 -10.61 -4.48 17.80
N VAL A 580 -11.60 -3.99 18.57
CA VAL A 580 -11.47 -3.67 19.98
C VAL A 580 -12.59 -4.35 20.76
N LYS A 581 -12.32 -4.93 21.93
CA LYS A 581 -13.38 -5.42 22.84
C LYS A 581 -14.40 -4.32 23.12
N GLU A 582 -15.68 -4.66 23.08
CA GLU A 582 -16.78 -3.71 23.19
C GLU A 582 -16.71 -2.84 24.47
N ASP A 583 -16.36 -3.44 25.60
CA ASP A 583 -16.20 -2.76 26.88
C ASP A 583 -14.91 -1.92 27.01
N LYS A 584 -14.01 -1.96 26.02
CA LYS A 584 -12.71 -1.27 26.00
C LYS A 584 -12.61 -0.19 24.91
N VAL A 585 -13.64 0.05 24.12
CA VAL A 585 -13.60 0.98 22.98
C VAL A 585 -13.16 2.38 23.40
N GLU A 586 -13.77 2.94 24.46
CA GLU A 586 -13.45 4.30 24.93
C GLU A 586 -11.99 4.39 25.43
N HIS A 587 -11.53 3.37 26.16
CA HIS A 587 -10.16 3.29 26.65
C HIS A 587 -9.15 3.34 25.49
N TYR A 588 -9.31 2.45 24.49
CA TYR A 588 -8.38 2.41 23.35
C TYR A 588 -8.50 3.64 22.47
N ALA A 589 -9.70 4.17 22.24
CA ALA A 589 -9.86 5.40 21.47
C ALA A 589 -9.11 6.58 22.11
N LYS A 590 -9.21 6.77 23.44
CA LYS A 590 -8.46 7.79 24.20
C LYS A 590 -6.95 7.56 24.20
N MET A 591 -6.50 6.32 24.17
CA MET A 591 -5.08 5.96 24.15
C MET A 591 -4.46 6.12 22.76
N LEU A 592 -5.14 5.67 21.70
CA LEU A 592 -4.58 5.57 20.35
C LEU A 592 -4.65 6.89 19.57
N LYS A 593 -5.70 7.68 19.76
CA LYS A 593 -5.89 8.96 19.05
C LYS A 593 -4.72 9.93 19.26
N PRO A 594 -4.22 10.20 20.47
CA PRO A 594 -3.05 11.04 20.67
C PRO A 594 -1.78 10.51 20.00
N LEU A 595 -1.58 9.18 19.93
CA LEU A 595 -0.43 8.59 19.25
C LEU A 595 -0.43 8.87 17.74
N MET A 596 -1.61 9.05 17.15
CA MET A 596 -1.72 9.50 15.76
C MET A 596 -1.52 11.02 15.66
N GLU A 597 -2.19 11.81 16.48
CA GLU A 597 -2.14 13.28 16.43
C GLU A 597 -0.73 13.84 16.70
N GLU A 598 0.07 13.14 17.51
CA GLU A 598 1.41 13.54 17.93
C GLU A 598 2.53 12.74 17.20
N ALA A 599 2.19 11.90 16.22
CA ALA A 599 3.14 11.05 15.52
C ALA A 599 4.32 11.85 14.94
N ILE A 600 4.04 12.99 14.32
CA ILE A 600 5.04 13.95 13.83
C ILE A 600 4.54 15.37 14.14
N LYS A 601 5.43 16.19 14.70
CA LYS A 601 5.10 17.57 15.06
C LYS A 601 5.03 18.46 13.81
N LEU A 602 3.83 18.96 13.48
CA LEU A 602 3.61 19.98 12.46
C LEU A 602 3.44 21.38 13.09
N SER A 603 3.47 22.42 12.24
CA SER A 603 3.19 23.82 12.66
C SER A 603 1.71 24.09 12.93
N VAL A 604 0.85 23.13 12.65
CA VAL A 604 -0.60 23.14 12.89
C VAL A 604 -1.00 21.89 13.68
N PRO A 605 -2.09 21.96 14.46
CA PRO A 605 -2.63 20.76 15.09
C PRO A 605 -2.95 19.69 14.05
N VAL A 606 -2.61 18.45 14.31
CA VAL A 606 -3.11 17.30 13.56
C VAL A 606 -4.35 16.81 14.27
N LYS A 607 -5.41 16.51 13.53
CA LYS A 607 -6.68 16.03 14.07
C LYS A 607 -7.02 14.65 13.55
N VAL A 608 -7.52 13.83 14.45
CA VAL A 608 -8.00 12.48 14.18
C VAL A 608 -9.47 12.38 14.58
N GLU A 609 -10.30 11.92 13.66
CA GLU A 609 -11.70 11.58 13.91
C GLU A 609 -11.79 10.12 14.34
N ALA A 610 -12.57 9.85 15.38
CA ALA A 610 -12.81 8.51 15.88
C ALA A 610 -14.25 8.07 15.58
N LYS A 611 -14.40 6.84 15.06
CA LYS A 611 -15.71 6.23 14.77
C LYS A 611 -15.73 4.79 15.25
N VAL A 612 -16.89 4.31 15.69
CA VAL A 612 -17.09 2.94 16.17
C VAL A 612 -18.33 2.32 15.52
N GLY A 613 -18.28 1.02 15.25
CA GLY A 613 -19.42 0.28 14.71
C GLY A 613 -19.23 -1.23 14.77
N ASP A 614 -20.31 -1.97 14.49
CA ASP A 614 -20.26 -3.43 14.33
C ASP A 614 -19.67 -3.85 12.99
N ASN A 615 -19.69 -2.94 12.02
CA ASN A 615 -19.15 -3.10 10.69
C ASN A 615 -18.50 -1.80 10.20
N TRP A 616 -17.65 -1.89 9.19
CA TRP A 616 -16.90 -0.76 8.65
C TRP A 616 -17.73 0.23 7.81
N GLY A 617 -18.92 -0.21 7.33
CA GLY A 617 -19.82 0.63 6.51
C GLY A 617 -20.73 1.53 7.34
N GLU A 618 -21.04 1.14 8.57
CA GLU A 618 -21.97 1.83 9.47
C GLU A 618 -21.26 2.11 10.80
N MET A 619 -20.50 3.21 10.83
CA MET A 619 -19.76 3.64 12.01
C MET A 619 -20.26 5.00 12.49
N GLU A 620 -20.44 5.14 13.80
CA GLU A 620 -20.85 6.37 14.46
C GLU A 620 -19.65 7.11 15.03
N SER A 621 -19.64 8.45 14.93
CA SER A 621 -18.60 9.28 15.53
C SER A 621 -18.67 9.24 17.05
N ILE A 622 -17.52 9.13 17.68
CA ILE A 622 -17.38 9.20 19.14
C ILE A 622 -16.46 10.36 19.50
N GLU A 623 -16.83 11.07 20.57
CA GLU A 623 -15.98 12.12 21.17
C GLU A 623 -15.02 11.47 22.18
N VAL A 624 -13.71 11.65 21.96
CA VAL A 624 -12.64 11.09 22.82
C VAL A 624 -11.48 12.09 22.93
#